data_074c6c2d1494cc64f6fb5a232fe7bacf
#
_entry.id   074c6c2d1494cc64f6fb5a232fe7bacf
#
_cell.length_a   1.000
_cell.length_b   1.000
_cell.length_c   1.000
_cell.angle_alpha   90.00
_cell.angle_beta   90.00
_cell.angle_gamma   90.00
#
_symmetry.space_group_name_H-M   'P 1'
#
loop_
_entity.id
_entity.type
_entity.pdbx_description
1 polymer ?
#
loop_
_entity_poly.entity_id
_entity_poly.type
_entity_poly.pdbx_seq_one_letter_code
_entity_poly.pdbx_strand_id
1 'polypeptide(L)'
;FRVRRGEFLFVTGHSGAGKSTLLRLLLAMERPTSGKLLLAGQDLGQISNAQIPFLRRQIGVVFQNHQLLFDRTVFNNVALPLQILGLSKPEIAKRVDSALERVALSDKTDLYPGDLSTGQQQRVGIARAIVHRPALLLADEPTGNLDPRLAAEIMGVFEDINRLGTSVLIASHDLALIARMRHRMLTLQRGRLIGDGEAAQ
;
A
#
# COMPACT_ATOMS: atom_id res chain seq x y z
N PHE A 1 7.19 17.99 -4.55
CA PHE A 1 6.23 17.92 -3.41
C PHE A 1 6.88 17.28 -2.19
N ARG A 2 6.24 17.42 -1.05
CA ARG A 2 6.66 16.82 0.20
C ARG A 2 5.45 16.15 0.86
N VAL A 3 5.64 14.93 1.40
CA VAL A 3 4.65 14.20 2.18
C VAL A 3 5.10 14.18 3.64
N ARG A 4 4.19 14.49 4.55
CA ARG A 4 4.47 14.49 6.01
C ARG A 4 4.26 13.08 6.57
N ARG A 5 4.90 12.81 7.70
CA ARG A 5 4.64 11.57 8.43
C ARG A 5 3.17 11.51 8.88
N GLY A 6 2.54 10.35 8.71
CA GLY A 6 1.12 10.15 9.03
C GLY A 6 0.14 10.80 8.06
N GLU A 7 0.61 11.35 6.94
CA GLU A 7 -0.25 11.95 5.93
C GLU A 7 -0.93 10.88 5.07
N PHE A 8 -2.21 11.11 4.74
CA PHE A 8 -2.94 10.36 3.73
C PHE A 8 -2.94 11.16 2.42
N LEU A 9 -2.51 10.55 1.34
CA LEU A 9 -2.29 11.22 0.07
C LEU A 9 -2.78 10.37 -1.10
N PHE A 10 -3.53 10.98 -2.00
CA PHE A 10 -3.83 10.40 -3.30
C PHE A 10 -2.87 10.89 -4.38
N VAL A 11 -2.53 10.00 -5.31
CA VAL A 11 -1.86 10.34 -6.57
C VAL A 11 -2.80 9.96 -7.70
N THR A 12 -3.28 10.95 -8.45
CA THR A 12 -4.22 10.74 -9.55
C THR A 12 -3.63 11.16 -10.90
N GLY A 13 -4.33 10.81 -11.96
CA GLY A 13 -3.96 11.08 -13.34
C GLY A 13 -4.41 9.95 -14.27
N HIS A 14 -4.52 10.26 -15.56
CA HIS A 14 -4.89 9.28 -16.58
C HIS A 14 -3.91 8.09 -16.63
N SER A 15 -4.29 7.02 -17.34
CA SER A 15 -3.36 5.93 -17.65
C SER A 15 -2.09 6.50 -18.34
N GLY A 16 -0.92 6.02 -17.92
CA GLY A 16 0.35 6.55 -18.41
C GLY A 16 0.80 7.90 -17.81
N ALA A 17 0.05 8.48 -16.85
CA ALA A 17 0.43 9.75 -16.22
C ALA A 17 1.72 9.70 -15.39
N GLY A 18 2.20 8.48 -15.01
CA GLY A 18 3.42 8.29 -14.21
C GLY A 18 3.15 7.84 -12.77
N LYS A 19 1.91 7.49 -12.40
CA LYS A 19 1.55 7.03 -11.04
C LYS A 19 2.38 5.82 -10.59
N SER A 20 2.33 4.73 -11.35
CA SER A 20 3.08 3.50 -11.04
C SER A 20 4.60 3.69 -11.12
N THR A 21 5.10 4.60 -11.98
CA THR A 21 6.52 4.97 -12.01
C THR A 21 6.93 5.64 -10.69
N LEU A 22 6.11 6.56 -10.16
CA LEU A 22 6.35 7.17 -8.86
C LEU A 22 6.42 6.11 -7.74
N LEU A 23 5.50 5.14 -7.72
CA LEU A 23 5.53 4.04 -6.74
C LEU A 23 6.80 3.18 -6.89
N ARG A 24 7.22 2.88 -8.12
CA ARG A 24 8.46 2.14 -8.40
C ARG A 24 9.71 2.87 -7.92
N LEU A 25 9.76 4.18 -8.10
CA LEU A 25 10.84 5.02 -7.57
C LEU A 25 10.88 4.99 -6.04
N LEU A 26 9.72 5.09 -5.36
CA LEU A 26 9.64 5.00 -3.90
C LEU A 26 10.05 3.63 -3.36
N LEU A 27 9.88 2.56 -4.14
CA LEU A 27 10.30 1.20 -3.81
C LEU A 27 11.76 0.91 -4.21
N ALA A 28 12.48 1.91 -4.74
CA ALA A 28 13.80 1.73 -5.35
C ALA A 28 13.84 0.54 -6.36
N MET A 29 12.75 0.37 -7.12
CA MET A 29 12.70 -0.54 -8.29
C MET A 29 13.25 0.15 -9.53
N GLU A 30 13.17 1.47 -9.56
CA GLU A 30 13.76 2.36 -10.55
C GLU A 30 14.55 3.45 -9.82
N ARG A 31 15.50 4.08 -10.51
CA ARG A 31 16.29 5.18 -9.97
C ARG A 31 15.92 6.48 -10.68
N PRO A 32 15.88 7.63 -9.97
CA PRO A 32 15.69 8.91 -10.63
C PRO A 32 16.88 9.20 -11.57
N THR A 33 16.57 9.63 -12.79
CA THR A 33 17.59 10.03 -13.78
C THR A 33 18.27 11.36 -13.36
N SER A 34 17.52 12.23 -12.68
CA SER A 34 18.01 13.52 -12.17
C SER A 34 17.16 13.94 -10.95
N GLY A 35 17.66 14.93 -10.21
CA GLY A 35 17.00 15.42 -9.00
C GLY A 35 17.24 14.52 -7.79
N LYS A 36 16.41 14.69 -6.74
CA LYS A 36 16.50 13.95 -5.47
C LYS A 36 15.15 13.39 -5.06
N LEU A 37 15.14 12.14 -4.61
CA LEU A 37 14.00 11.50 -3.99
C LEU A 37 14.38 11.07 -2.57
N LEU A 38 13.82 11.74 -1.58
CA LEU A 38 14.12 11.47 -0.17
C LEU A 38 12.97 10.70 0.48
N LEU A 39 13.28 9.59 1.13
CA LEU A 39 12.36 8.85 2.00
C LEU A 39 12.99 8.73 3.40
N ALA A 40 12.30 9.27 4.40
CA ALA A 40 12.80 9.34 5.79
C ALA A 40 14.22 9.93 5.90
N GLY A 41 14.54 10.93 5.06
CA GLY A 41 15.86 11.58 4.99
C GLY A 41 16.90 10.85 4.14
N GLN A 42 16.63 9.64 3.67
CA GLN A 42 17.56 8.86 2.83
C GLN A 42 17.31 9.17 1.33
N ASP A 43 18.36 9.50 0.60
CA ASP A 43 18.30 9.73 -0.84
C ASP A 43 18.25 8.39 -1.60
N LEU A 44 17.09 8.10 -2.21
CA LEU A 44 16.86 6.85 -2.95
C LEU A 44 17.65 6.78 -4.26
N GLY A 45 18.09 7.90 -4.80
CA GLY A 45 18.97 7.95 -5.96
C GLY A 45 20.38 7.39 -5.67
N GLN A 46 20.81 7.50 -4.41
CA GLN A 46 22.14 7.09 -3.95
C GLN A 46 22.14 5.80 -3.12
N ILE A 47 20.98 5.20 -2.88
CA ILE A 47 20.87 3.97 -2.09
C ILE A 47 21.62 2.81 -2.76
N SER A 48 22.45 2.10 -2.02
CA SER A 48 23.13 0.90 -2.52
C SER A 48 22.16 -0.28 -2.66
N ASN A 49 22.47 -1.24 -3.53
CA ASN A 49 21.64 -2.45 -3.68
C ASN A 49 21.53 -3.24 -2.37
N ALA A 50 22.56 -3.24 -1.53
CA ALA A 50 22.54 -3.89 -0.22
C ALA A 50 21.57 -3.20 0.78
N GLN A 51 21.27 -1.92 0.61
CA GLN A 51 20.37 -1.16 1.46
C GLN A 51 18.89 -1.26 1.02
N ILE A 52 18.62 -1.59 -0.25
CA ILE A 52 17.25 -1.69 -0.79
C ILE A 52 16.35 -2.64 0.03
N PRO A 53 16.78 -3.85 0.46
CA PRO A 53 15.95 -4.71 1.29
C PRO A 53 15.56 -4.07 2.62
N PHE A 54 16.43 -3.30 3.24
CA PHE A 54 16.14 -2.59 4.50
C PHE A 54 15.15 -1.45 4.30
N LEU A 55 15.24 -0.73 3.17
CA LEU A 55 14.26 0.27 2.79
C LEU A 55 12.87 -0.38 2.62
N ARG A 56 12.78 -1.47 1.83
CA ARG A 56 11.52 -2.14 1.54
C ARG A 56 10.85 -2.75 2.76
N ARG A 57 11.60 -3.09 3.81
CA ARG A 57 11.06 -3.53 5.10
C ARG A 57 10.29 -2.44 5.85
N GLN A 58 10.47 -1.17 5.48
CA GLN A 58 9.76 -0.03 6.08
C GLN A 58 8.51 0.36 5.29
N ILE A 59 8.26 -0.29 4.15
CA ILE A 59 7.19 0.03 3.22
C ILE A 59 6.27 -1.18 3.08
N GLY A 60 4.97 -0.97 3.29
CA GLY A 60 3.93 -1.91 2.90
C GLY A 60 3.47 -1.60 1.48
N VAL A 61 3.17 -2.63 0.70
CA VAL A 61 2.71 -2.44 -0.69
C VAL A 61 1.46 -3.27 -0.94
N VAL A 62 0.42 -2.60 -1.46
CA VAL A 62 -0.81 -3.23 -1.95
C VAL A 62 -0.84 -3.05 -3.46
N PHE A 63 -0.77 -4.17 -4.19
CA PHE A 63 -0.78 -4.18 -5.65
C PHE A 63 -2.19 -4.36 -6.19
N GLN A 64 -2.46 -3.83 -7.38
CA GLN A 64 -3.73 -3.94 -8.07
C GLN A 64 -4.21 -5.41 -8.24
N ASN A 65 -3.29 -6.33 -8.53
CA ASN A 65 -3.60 -7.76 -8.74
C ASN A 65 -3.34 -8.61 -7.48
N HIS A 66 -3.42 -8.04 -6.28
CA HIS A 66 -3.23 -8.66 -4.98
C HIS A 66 -1.89 -9.40 -4.80
N GLN A 67 -1.35 -10.04 -5.83
CA GLN A 67 -0.11 -10.84 -5.85
C GLN A 67 -0.05 -11.84 -4.68
N LEU A 68 -1.17 -12.52 -4.42
CA LEU A 68 -1.23 -13.56 -3.40
C LEU A 68 -0.59 -14.85 -3.92
N LEU A 69 0.00 -15.60 -3.00
CA LEU A 69 0.53 -16.93 -3.25
C LEU A 69 -0.63 -17.94 -3.12
N PHE A 70 -1.10 -18.48 -4.24
CA PHE A 70 -2.27 -19.34 -4.30
C PHE A 70 -2.02 -20.74 -3.75
N ASP A 71 -0.75 -21.14 -3.62
CA ASP A 71 -0.27 -22.37 -3.00
C ASP A 71 -0.12 -22.27 -1.48
N ARG A 72 -0.48 -21.12 -0.89
CA ARG A 72 -0.35 -20.85 0.55
C ARG A 72 -1.66 -20.37 1.13
N THR A 73 -1.91 -20.72 2.41
CA THR A 73 -3.08 -20.24 3.14
C THR A 73 -3.03 -18.72 3.34
N VAL A 74 -4.15 -18.13 3.76
CA VAL A 74 -4.27 -16.73 4.17
C VAL A 74 -3.22 -16.40 5.23
N PHE A 75 -3.13 -17.25 6.28
CA PHE A 75 -2.10 -17.09 7.31
C PHE A 75 -0.70 -16.99 6.72
N ASN A 76 -0.31 -17.93 5.87
CA ASN A 76 1.03 -17.98 5.31
C ASN A 76 1.32 -16.84 4.32
N ASN A 77 0.30 -16.33 3.61
CA ASN A 77 0.43 -15.13 2.81
C ASN A 77 0.75 -13.90 3.68
N VAL A 78 0.01 -13.72 4.77
CA VAL A 78 0.19 -12.58 5.69
C VAL A 78 1.47 -12.71 6.52
N ALA A 79 1.86 -13.93 6.90
CA ALA A 79 3.07 -14.20 7.67
C ALA A 79 4.39 -13.93 6.91
N LEU A 80 4.37 -13.95 5.59
CA LEU A 80 5.57 -13.91 4.75
C LEU A 80 6.52 -12.73 5.08
N PRO A 81 6.07 -11.47 5.21
CA PRO A 81 6.97 -10.37 5.58
C PRO A 81 7.64 -10.58 6.94
N LEU A 82 6.94 -11.17 7.91
CA LEU A 82 7.47 -11.41 9.25
C LEU A 82 8.50 -12.56 9.25
N GLN A 83 8.30 -13.58 8.41
CA GLN A 83 9.27 -14.66 8.18
C GLN A 83 10.57 -14.11 7.59
N ILE A 84 10.47 -13.20 6.61
CA ILE A 84 11.63 -12.51 6.00
C ILE A 84 12.36 -11.64 7.03
N LEU A 85 11.64 -11.09 8.02
CA LEU A 85 12.22 -10.35 9.12
C LEU A 85 12.86 -11.24 10.20
N GLY A 86 12.69 -12.57 10.12
CA GLY A 86 13.25 -13.53 11.07
C GLY A 86 12.56 -13.55 12.43
N LEU A 87 11.28 -13.17 12.51
CA LEU A 87 10.54 -13.22 13.77
C LEU A 87 10.27 -14.67 14.21
N SER A 88 10.09 -14.85 15.52
CA SER A 88 9.73 -16.16 16.08
C SER A 88 8.30 -16.57 15.72
N LYS A 89 8.02 -17.89 15.67
CA LYS A 89 6.68 -18.40 15.34
C LYS A 89 5.56 -17.81 16.21
N PRO A 90 5.70 -17.70 17.58
CA PRO A 90 4.67 -17.09 18.41
C PRO A 90 4.42 -15.61 18.09
N GLU A 91 5.46 -14.85 17.78
CA GLU A 91 5.32 -13.44 17.42
C GLU A 91 4.65 -13.28 16.05
N ILE A 92 4.98 -14.15 15.09
CA ILE A 92 4.33 -14.19 13.78
C ILE A 92 2.84 -14.46 13.95
N ALA A 93 2.46 -15.50 14.70
CA ALA A 93 1.05 -15.84 14.92
C ALA A 93 0.28 -14.63 15.49
N LYS A 94 0.77 -14.04 16.58
CA LYS A 94 0.15 -12.87 17.23
C LYS A 94 -0.04 -11.69 16.25
N ARG A 95 0.96 -11.40 15.42
CA ARG A 95 0.87 -10.27 14.47
C ARG A 95 -0.04 -10.56 13.29
N VAL A 96 -0.04 -11.79 12.81
CA VAL A 96 -0.95 -12.23 11.73
C VAL A 96 -2.39 -12.14 12.20
N ASP A 97 -2.72 -12.68 13.38
CA ASP A 97 -4.07 -12.61 13.97
C ASP A 97 -4.54 -11.14 14.07
N SER A 98 -3.70 -10.26 14.62
CA SER A 98 -4.02 -8.83 14.73
C SER A 98 -4.19 -8.16 13.36
N ALA A 99 -3.44 -8.57 12.34
CA ALA A 99 -3.56 -8.01 11.00
C ALA A 99 -4.84 -8.49 10.30
N LEU A 100 -5.20 -9.78 10.46
CA LEU A 100 -6.43 -10.36 9.91
C LEU A 100 -7.68 -9.80 10.58
N GLU A 101 -7.64 -9.56 11.89
CA GLU A 101 -8.72 -8.89 12.62
C GLU A 101 -9.02 -7.49 12.04
N ARG A 102 -7.98 -6.70 11.77
CA ARG A 102 -8.13 -5.34 11.19
C ARG A 102 -8.81 -5.30 9.83
N VAL A 103 -8.69 -6.38 9.08
CA VAL A 103 -9.30 -6.50 7.75
C VAL A 103 -10.55 -7.39 7.75
N ALA A 104 -11.07 -7.76 8.94
CA ALA A 104 -12.24 -8.62 9.14
C ALA A 104 -12.14 -9.98 8.43
N LEU A 105 -11.01 -10.68 8.61
CA LEU A 105 -10.73 -12.01 8.04
C LEU A 105 -10.23 -13.02 9.07
N SER A 106 -10.49 -12.83 10.36
CA SER A 106 -10.02 -13.72 11.43
C SER A 106 -10.53 -15.16 11.28
N ASP A 107 -11.70 -15.36 10.68
CA ASP A 107 -12.33 -16.66 10.42
C ASP A 107 -11.85 -17.34 9.13
N LYS A 108 -10.93 -16.72 8.37
CA LYS A 108 -10.46 -17.18 7.04
C LYS A 108 -9.00 -17.61 7.04
N THR A 109 -8.38 -17.72 8.20
CA THR A 109 -6.93 -17.93 8.40
C THR A 109 -6.37 -19.13 7.64
N ASP A 110 -7.11 -20.25 7.62
CA ASP A 110 -6.68 -21.51 7.02
C ASP A 110 -7.13 -21.71 5.56
N LEU A 111 -7.94 -20.78 5.03
CA LEU A 111 -8.40 -20.85 3.64
C LEU A 111 -7.26 -20.47 2.67
N TYR A 112 -7.39 -20.90 1.44
CA TYR A 112 -6.53 -20.51 0.34
C TYR A 112 -7.12 -19.31 -0.42
N PRO A 113 -6.28 -18.49 -1.09
CA PRO A 113 -6.80 -17.35 -1.87
C PRO A 113 -7.85 -17.74 -2.92
N GLY A 114 -7.79 -18.95 -3.46
CA GLY A 114 -8.79 -19.45 -4.42
C GLY A 114 -10.19 -19.63 -3.84
N ASP A 115 -10.32 -19.76 -2.52
CA ASP A 115 -11.58 -19.93 -1.80
C ASP A 115 -12.21 -18.58 -1.40
N LEU A 116 -11.54 -17.47 -1.70
CA LEU A 116 -11.93 -16.13 -1.29
C LEU A 116 -12.53 -15.34 -2.45
N SER A 117 -13.50 -14.47 -2.13
CA SER A 117 -13.95 -13.42 -3.06
C SER A 117 -12.84 -12.42 -3.36
N THR A 118 -12.94 -11.71 -4.49
CA THR A 118 -11.97 -10.66 -4.88
C THR A 118 -11.73 -9.64 -3.77
N GLY A 119 -12.79 -9.19 -3.09
CA GLY A 119 -12.66 -8.25 -1.98
C GLY A 119 -11.96 -8.86 -0.75
N GLN A 120 -12.19 -10.14 -0.47
CA GLN A 120 -11.46 -10.84 0.58
C GLN A 120 -9.98 -11.01 0.21
N GLN A 121 -9.67 -11.34 -1.04
CA GLN A 121 -8.29 -11.39 -1.53
C GLN A 121 -7.60 -10.02 -1.39
N GLN A 122 -8.30 -8.93 -1.70
CA GLN A 122 -7.78 -7.57 -1.48
C GLN A 122 -7.46 -7.32 0.00
N ARG A 123 -8.36 -7.70 0.90
CA ARG A 123 -8.15 -7.58 2.36
C ARG A 123 -6.94 -8.40 2.83
N VAL A 124 -6.72 -9.60 2.30
CA VAL A 124 -5.49 -10.40 2.58
C VAL A 124 -4.25 -9.65 2.11
N GLY A 125 -4.28 -9.05 0.90
CA GLY A 125 -3.19 -8.22 0.38
C GLY A 125 -2.86 -7.04 1.29
N ILE A 126 -3.89 -6.37 1.82
CA ILE A 126 -3.73 -5.28 2.79
C ILE A 126 -3.15 -5.79 4.11
N ALA A 127 -3.70 -6.88 4.68
CA ALA A 127 -3.19 -7.49 5.92
C ALA A 127 -1.70 -7.82 5.79
N ARG A 128 -1.29 -8.45 4.67
CA ARG A 128 0.11 -8.73 4.37
C ARG A 128 0.98 -7.47 4.31
N ALA A 129 0.44 -6.40 3.73
CA ALA A 129 1.17 -5.14 3.60
C ALA A 129 1.38 -4.42 4.93
N ILE A 130 0.52 -4.63 5.93
CA ILE A 130 0.57 -3.91 7.22
C ILE A 130 1.11 -4.75 8.38
N VAL A 131 1.23 -6.07 8.24
CA VAL A 131 1.57 -7.00 9.34
C VAL A 131 2.89 -6.68 10.04
N HIS A 132 3.84 -6.12 9.30
CA HIS A 132 5.15 -5.71 9.83
C HIS A 132 5.17 -4.25 10.32
N ARG A 133 4.00 -3.56 10.36
CA ARG A 133 3.82 -2.17 10.83
C ARG A 133 4.71 -1.19 10.07
N PRO A 134 4.53 -1.05 8.76
CA PRO A 134 5.33 -0.16 7.93
C PRO A 134 5.12 1.31 8.30
N ALA A 135 6.15 2.15 8.09
CA ALA A 135 6.03 3.59 8.22
C ALA A 135 5.26 4.24 7.06
N LEU A 136 5.31 3.59 5.88
CA LEU A 136 4.65 4.02 4.65
C LEU A 136 3.90 2.85 4.01
N LEU A 137 2.63 3.05 3.68
CA LEU A 137 1.82 2.12 2.90
C LEU A 137 1.58 2.72 1.51
N LEU A 138 2.01 2.01 0.50
CA LEU A 138 1.79 2.33 -0.91
C LEU A 138 0.70 1.42 -1.47
N ALA A 139 -0.25 1.97 -2.23
CA ALA A 139 -1.26 1.18 -2.92
C ALA A 139 -1.41 1.64 -4.37
N ASP A 140 -1.38 0.69 -5.30
CA ASP A 140 -1.59 0.93 -6.73
C ASP A 140 -2.97 0.40 -7.13
N GLU A 141 -3.92 1.32 -7.39
CA GLU A 141 -5.32 1.06 -7.79
C GLU A 141 -6.01 -0.01 -6.89
N PRO A 142 -6.01 0.16 -5.54
CA PRO A 142 -6.45 -0.90 -4.62
C PRO A 142 -7.94 -1.23 -4.70
N THR A 143 -8.73 -0.42 -5.40
CA THR A 143 -10.18 -0.57 -5.55
C THR A 143 -10.64 -0.72 -6.99
N GLY A 144 -9.71 -0.77 -7.96
CA GLY A 144 -10.02 -0.69 -9.40
C GLY A 144 -10.89 -1.82 -9.94
N ASN A 145 -10.99 -2.96 -9.26
CA ASN A 145 -11.79 -4.13 -9.68
C ASN A 145 -12.94 -4.44 -8.70
N LEU A 146 -13.30 -3.48 -7.85
CA LEU A 146 -14.31 -3.66 -6.80
C LEU A 146 -15.56 -2.82 -7.13
N ASP A 147 -16.71 -3.31 -6.69
CA ASP A 147 -17.92 -2.50 -6.72
C ASP A 147 -17.82 -1.30 -5.76
N PRO A 148 -18.64 -0.24 -5.94
CA PRO A 148 -18.51 1.00 -5.17
C PRO A 148 -18.69 0.83 -3.65
N ARG A 149 -19.50 -0.15 -3.20
CA ARG A 149 -19.69 -0.42 -1.78
C ARG A 149 -18.45 -1.04 -1.18
N LEU A 150 -17.91 -2.07 -1.82
CA LEU A 150 -16.71 -2.76 -1.38
C LEU A 150 -15.48 -1.84 -1.46
N ALA A 151 -15.40 -0.99 -2.51
CA ALA A 151 -14.37 0.04 -2.62
C ALA A 151 -14.38 0.97 -1.40
N ALA A 152 -15.57 1.45 -0.97
CA ALA A 152 -15.69 2.29 0.21
C ALA A 152 -15.26 1.57 1.50
N GLU A 153 -15.61 0.29 1.66
CA GLU A 153 -15.18 -0.52 2.80
C GLU A 153 -13.64 -0.67 2.84
N ILE A 154 -13.03 -0.98 1.70
CA ILE A 154 -11.56 -1.08 1.58
C ILE A 154 -10.88 0.25 1.90
N MET A 155 -11.44 1.38 1.45
CA MET A 155 -10.88 2.70 1.77
C MET A 155 -10.99 3.02 3.26
N GLY A 156 -12.07 2.59 3.93
CA GLY A 156 -12.19 2.69 5.38
C GLY A 156 -11.04 1.97 6.12
N VAL A 157 -10.63 0.79 5.62
CA VAL A 157 -9.46 0.07 6.18
C VAL A 157 -8.17 0.89 6.04
N PHE A 158 -7.96 1.57 4.89
CA PHE A 158 -6.79 2.45 4.72
C PHE A 158 -6.82 3.66 5.66
N GLU A 159 -8.01 4.25 5.90
CA GLU A 159 -8.15 5.34 6.88
C GLU A 159 -7.83 4.88 8.31
N ASP A 160 -8.30 3.70 8.71
CA ASP A 160 -8.01 3.13 10.03
C ASP A 160 -6.51 2.87 10.21
N ILE A 161 -5.83 2.38 9.17
CA ILE A 161 -4.37 2.20 9.16
C ILE A 161 -3.65 3.55 9.31
N ASN A 162 -4.13 4.58 8.60
CA ASN A 162 -3.57 5.93 8.69
C ASN A 162 -3.76 6.55 10.07
N ARG A 163 -4.93 6.43 10.69
CA ARG A 163 -5.19 6.89 12.06
C ARG A 163 -4.24 6.29 13.09
N LEU A 164 -3.67 5.13 12.82
CA LEU A 164 -2.65 4.49 13.66
C LEU A 164 -1.23 5.04 13.42
N GLY A 165 -1.08 6.06 12.55
CA GLY A 165 0.16 6.77 12.30
C GLY A 165 0.97 6.29 11.09
N THR A 166 0.49 5.32 10.32
CA THR A 166 1.09 4.92 9.05
C THR A 166 0.82 6.00 8.00
N SER A 167 1.83 6.47 7.29
CA SER A 167 1.63 7.32 6.10
C SER A 167 1.04 6.47 4.98
N VAL A 168 0.03 6.99 4.27
CA VAL A 168 -0.67 6.26 3.20
C VAL A 168 -0.57 7.05 1.90
N LEU A 169 -0.14 6.39 0.83
CA LEU A 169 -0.12 6.95 -0.52
C LEU A 169 -0.82 5.97 -1.46
N ILE A 170 -1.92 6.42 -2.05
CA ILE A 170 -2.76 5.62 -2.95
C ILE A 170 -2.74 6.23 -4.35
N ALA A 171 -2.26 5.47 -5.31
CA ALA A 171 -2.47 5.78 -6.73
C ALA A 171 -3.86 5.32 -7.14
N SER A 172 -4.69 6.24 -7.63
CA SER A 172 -6.03 5.93 -8.15
C SER A 172 -6.45 6.91 -9.23
N HIS A 173 -7.27 6.45 -10.14
CA HIS A 173 -7.92 7.29 -11.17
C HIS A 173 -9.42 7.53 -10.87
N ASP A 174 -9.95 6.96 -9.79
CA ASP A 174 -11.35 7.17 -9.36
C ASP A 174 -11.51 8.50 -8.63
N LEU A 175 -11.78 9.54 -9.39
CA LEU A 175 -11.95 10.90 -8.86
C LEU A 175 -13.17 11.03 -7.93
N ALA A 176 -14.22 10.24 -8.13
CA ALA A 176 -15.41 10.26 -7.29
C ALA A 176 -15.09 9.72 -5.88
N LEU A 177 -14.35 8.62 -5.82
CA LEU A 177 -13.85 8.05 -4.56
C LEU A 177 -12.91 9.02 -3.84
N ILE A 178 -11.94 9.60 -4.56
CA ILE A 178 -10.98 10.57 -4.02
C ILE A 178 -11.72 11.79 -3.42
N ALA A 179 -12.68 12.37 -4.15
CA ALA A 179 -13.45 13.51 -3.68
C ALA A 179 -14.24 13.21 -2.40
N ARG A 180 -14.80 12.01 -2.28
CA ARG A 180 -15.52 11.57 -1.06
C ARG A 180 -14.60 11.48 0.16
N MET A 181 -13.36 11.08 -0.03
CA MET A 181 -12.36 10.88 1.04
C MET A 181 -11.78 12.20 1.58
N ARG A 182 -11.82 13.29 0.81
CA ARG A 182 -11.36 14.64 1.19
C ARG A 182 -9.92 14.70 1.72
N HIS A 183 -9.05 13.84 1.19
CA HIS A 183 -7.62 13.90 1.47
C HIS A 183 -6.86 14.68 0.39
N ARG A 184 -5.64 15.11 0.70
CA ARG A 184 -4.76 15.76 -0.25
C ARG A 184 -4.53 14.88 -1.48
N MET A 185 -4.51 15.51 -2.65
CA MET A 185 -4.37 14.86 -3.94
C MET A 185 -3.26 15.51 -4.76
N LEU A 186 -2.38 14.68 -5.28
CA LEU A 186 -1.40 15.06 -6.31
C LEU A 186 -1.93 14.64 -7.67
N THR A 187 -2.00 15.58 -8.60
CA THR A 187 -2.42 15.29 -9.98
C THR A 187 -1.21 15.22 -10.88
N LEU A 188 -1.03 14.06 -11.51
CA LEU A 188 0.02 13.82 -12.50
C LEU A 188 -0.53 13.85 -13.91
N GLN A 189 0.23 14.47 -14.82
CA GLN A 189 -0.03 14.44 -16.26
C GLN A 189 1.30 14.32 -17.01
N ARG A 190 1.44 13.29 -17.84
CA ARG A 190 2.65 13.03 -18.67
C ARG A 190 3.96 13.12 -17.87
N GLY A 191 3.97 12.53 -16.66
CA GLY A 191 5.13 12.53 -15.77
C GLY A 191 5.38 13.85 -15.01
N ARG A 192 4.49 14.82 -15.12
CA ARG A 192 4.61 16.13 -14.44
C ARG A 192 3.53 16.26 -13.36
N LEU A 193 3.90 16.86 -12.26
CA LEU A 193 2.95 17.29 -11.23
C LEU A 193 2.27 18.58 -11.72
N ILE A 194 0.95 18.54 -11.90
CA ILE A 194 0.14 19.67 -12.35
C ILE A 194 -0.82 20.21 -11.29
N GLY A 195 -1.01 19.47 -10.21
CA GLY A 195 -1.87 19.87 -9.08
C GLY A 195 -1.38 19.26 -7.78
N ASP A 196 -1.47 20.03 -6.70
CA ASP A 196 -1.14 19.63 -5.32
C ASP A 196 -2.09 20.39 -4.37
N GLY A 197 -3.08 19.71 -3.82
CA GLY A 197 -4.10 20.33 -2.98
C GLY A 197 -5.11 19.32 -2.47
N GLU A 198 -6.14 19.80 -1.80
CA GLU A 198 -7.30 18.99 -1.43
C GLU A 198 -8.13 18.66 -2.68
N ALA A 199 -8.80 17.50 -2.66
CA ALA A 199 -9.72 17.14 -3.74
C ALA A 199 -10.81 18.22 -3.83
N ALA A 200 -10.90 18.90 -4.99
CA ALA A 200 -11.93 19.89 -5.23
C ALA A 200 -13.34 19.26 -5.10
N GLN A 201 -14.28 20.05 -4.55
CA GLN A 201 -15.70 19.68 -4.48
C GLN A 201 -16.33 19.54 -5.84
#